data_7982b2a96a31c8df06730c486f3055a3
#
_entry.id   7982b2a96a31c8df06730c486f3055a3
#
_cell.length_a   1.000
_cell.length_b   1.000
_cell.length_c   1.000
_cell.angle_alpha   90.00
_cell.angle_beta   90.00
_cell.angle_gamma   90.00
#
_symmetry.space_group_name_H-M   'P 1'
#
loop_
_entity.id
_entity.type
_entity.pdbx_description
1 polymer ?
#
loop_
_entity_poly.entity_id
_entity_poly.type
_entity_poly.pdbx_seq_one_letter_code
_entity_poly.pdbx_strand_id
1 'polypeptide(L)'
;MKVIFSIVVFSVLILLFRHKRIETKIVINQPIDHVWQVFKCKSSHPKWNTLFGIDRFPTHVGQQISVDLYNENRNVQFSMQPVIKKLDKYHLEWEGKLYINGLFNGKHQFIFTKIDDNTTQLVQAEDFNGLLVPILNYFVIQPTKFNFDRMNKSFKKYTEDQTLNNDNCKVPR
;
A
#
# COMPACT_ATOMS: atom_id res chain seq x y z
N MET A 1 -18.62 -26.33 -32.33
CA MET A 1 -18.94 -25.03 -31.70
C MET A 1 -19.04 -25.11 -30.17
N LYS A 2 -19.83 -26.01 -29.55
CA LYS A 2 -19.98 -26.07 -28.08
C LYS A 2 -18.66 -26.34 -27.31
N VAL A 3 -17.80 -27.22 -27.83
CA VAL A 3 -16.51 -27.56 -27.20
C VAL A 3 -15.54 -26.34 -27.21
N ILE A 4 -15.46 -25.64 -28.34
CA ILE A 4 -14.61 -24.43 -28.45
C ILE A 4 -15.11 -23.35 -27.51
N PHE A 5 -16.42 -23.13 -27.43
CA PHE A 5 -17.02 -22.18 -26.49
C PHE A 5 -16.73 -22.56 -25.05
N SER A 6 -16.82 -23.84 -24.67
CA SER A 6 -16.47 -24.28 -23.30
C SER A 6 -15.00 -24.08 -22.97
N ILE A 7 -14.08 -24.32 -23.92
CA ILE A 7 -12.64 -24.09 -23.72
C ILE A 7 -12.36 -22.59 -23.53
N VAL A 8 -12.96 -21.72 -24.33
CA VAL A 8 -12.81 -20.28 -24.21
C VAL A 8 -13.32 -19.78 -22.86
N VAL A 9 -14.52 -20.21 -22.46
CA VAL A 9 -15.11 -19.84 -21.16
C VAL A 9 -14.23 -20.30 -20.00
N PHE A 10 -13.73 -21.55 -20.04
CA PHE A 10 -12.85 -22.08 -19.01
C PHE A 10 -11.51 -21.34 -18.95
N SER A 11 -10.92 -20.99 -20.10
CA SER A 11 -9.70 -20.20 -20.17
C SER A 11 -9.89 -18.79 -19.60
N VAL A 12 -11.01 -18.13 -19.89
CA VAL A 12 -11.36 -16.83 -19.31
C VAL A 12 -11.55 -16.93 -17.81
N LEU A 13 -12.22 -17.96 -17.31
CA LEU A 13 -12.37 -18.20 -15.87
C LEU A 13 -11.02 -18.37 -15.16
N ILE A 14 -10.10 -19.13 -15.74
CA ILE A 14 -8.74 -19.27 -15.19
C ILE A 14 -8.01 -17.92 -15.12
N LEU A 15 -8.17 -17.06 -16.12
CA LEU A 15 -7.57 -15.73 -16.13
C LEU A 15 -8.20 -14.80 -15.09
N LEU A 16 -9.51 -14.92 -14.83
CA LEU A 16 -10.20 -14.11 -13.80
C LEU A 16 -9.74 -14.42 -12.36
N PHE A 17 -9.26 -15.64 -12.12
CA PHE A 17 -8.75 -16.06 -10.80
C PHE A 17 -7.23 -15.83 -10.61
N ARG A 18 -6.58 -15.12 -11.54
CA ARG A 18 -5.17 -14.81 -11.37
C ARG A 18 -4.96 -13.86 -10.19
N HIS A 19 -4.12 -14.32 -9.28
CA HIS A 19 -3.71 -13.62 -8.08
C HIS A 19 -2.19 -13.46 -8.10
N LYS A 20 -1.71 -12.30 -7.69
CA LYS A 20 -0.29 -12.04 -7.49
C LYS A 20 -0.10 -11.19 -6.24
N ARG A 21 0.75 -11.66 -5.31
CA ARG A 21 1.17 -10.92 -4.14
C ARG A 21 2.60 -10.42 -4.32
N ILE A 22 2.81 -9.17 -3.96
CA ILE A 22 4.14 -8.62 -3.70
C ILE A 22 4.22 -8.24 -2.23
N GLU A 23 5.41 -8.36 -1.67
CA GLU A 23 5.65 -8.07 -0.26
C GLU A 23 7.09 -7.60 -0.06
N THR A 24 7.26 -6.62 0.81
CA THR A 24 8.55 -6.12 1.29
C THR A 24 8.53 -6.00 2.80
N LYS A 25 9.69 -6.22 3.43
CA LYS A 25 9.84 -6.13 4.89
C LYS A 25 11.03 -5.25 5.22
N ILE A 26 10.88 -4.46 6.27
CA ILE A 26 11.99 -3.69 6.82
C ILE A 26 11.89 -3.64 8.34
N VAL A 27 13.04 -3.64 8.99
CA VAL A 27 13.16 -3.47 10.44
C VAL A 27 13.55 -2.02 10.74
N ILE A 28 12.83 -1.38 11.63
CA ILE A 28 12.99 0.02 12.06
C ILE A 28 13.38 0.00 13.53
N ASN A 29 14.50 0.63 13.88
CA ASN A 29 15.04 0.67 15.25
C ASN A 29 14.35 1.78 16.07
N GLN A 30 13.04 1.64 16.23
CA GLN A 30 12.19 2.54 17.01
C GLN A 30 11.00 1.76 17.59
N PRO A 31 10.46 2.19 18.77
CA PRO A 31 9.25 1.61 19.37
C PRO A 31 8.06 1.70 18.42
N ILE A 32 7.21 0.68 18.43
CA ILE A 32 6.07 0.56 17.50
C ILE A 32 5.09 1.73 17.58
N ASP A 33 4.86 2.29 18.77
CA ASP A 33 3.98 3.46 18.93
C ASP A 33 4.55 4.69 18.23
N HIS A 34 5.86 4.91 18.30
CA HIS A 34 6.53 6.00 17.61
C HIS A 34 6.44 5.81 16.08
N VAL A 35 6.78 4.62 15.59
CA VAL A 35 6.70 4.29 14.16
C VAL A 35 5.29 4.51 13.62
N TRP A 36 4.28 4.04 14.36
CA TRP A 36 2.87 4.20 13.98
C TRP A 36 2.41 5.66 14.00
N GLN A 37 2.86 6.47 14.95
CA GLN A 37 2.56 7.89 14.98
C GLN A 37 3.16 8.62 13.78
N VAL A 38 4.43 8.36 13.45
CA VAL A 38 5.08 8.93 12.26
C VAL A 38 4.35 8.53 10.98
N PHE A 39 3.93 7.26 10.87
CA PHE A 39 3.18 6.76 9.71
C PHE A 39 1.82 7.47 9.54
N LYS A 40 1.09 7.71 10.62
CA LYS A 40 -0.20 8.40 10.58
C LYS A 40 -0.08 9.90 10.32
N CYS A 41 1.07 10.47 10.58
CA CYS A 41 1.31 11.91 10.51
C CYS A 41 1.36 12.40 9.06
N LYS A 42 0.24 12.92 8.56
CA LYS A 42 0.13 13.40 7.17
C LYS A 42 1.19 14.44 6.83
N SER A 43 1.53 15.36 7.73
CA SER A 43 2.54 16.39 7.50
C SER A 43 3.96 15.83 7.32
N SER A 44 4.22 14.60 7.76
CA SER A 44 5.49 13.91 7.55
C SER A 44 5.57 13.20 6.19
N HIS A 45 4.42 12.81 5.60
CA HIS A 45 4.37 12.02 4.37
C HIS A 45 5.24 12.60 3.24
N PRO A 46 5.22 13.90 2.91
CA PRO A 46 6.05 14.42 1.84
C PRO A 46 7.56 14.25 2.06
N LYS A 47 7.99 14.02 3.31
CA LYS A 47 9.40 13.90 3.68
C LYS A 47 9.96 12.49 3.43
N TRP A 48 9.11 11.47 3.50
CA TRP A 48 9.52 10.07 3.37
C TRP A 48 8.74 9.27 2.33
N ASN A 49 7.46 9.59 2.09
CA ASN A 49 6.64 8.83 1.15
C ASN A 49 6.96 9.26 -0.30
N THR A 50 7.71 8.41 -0.98
CA THR A 50 8.15 8.65 -2.37
C THR A 50 7.20 8.07 -3.40
N LEU A 51 6.21 7.30 -2.96
CA LEU A 51 5.34 6.51 -3.83
C LEU A 51 3.98 7.17 -4.04
N PHE A 52 3.36 7.69 -2.98
CA PHE A 52 2.02 8.25 -3.06
C PHE A 52 1.77 9.35 -2.03
N GLY A 53 0.76 10.18 -2.31
CA GLY A 53 0.15 11.11 -1.36
C GLY A 53 -1.25 10.65 -0.99
N ILE A 54 -1.71 11.00 0.21
CA ILE A 54 -3.09 10.81 0.66
C ILE A 54 -3.69 12.16 1.06
N ASP A 55 -4.98 12.37 0.80
CA ASP A 55 -5.68 13.59 1.20
C ASP A 55 -5.82 13.69 2.73
N ARG A 56 -6.06 12.54 3.39
CA ARG A 56 -6.17 12.41 4.85
C ARG A 56 -5.83 11.01 5.32
N PHE A 57 -5.39 10.87 6.57
CA PHE A 57 -5.31 9.55 7.18
C PHE A 57 -6.73 9.06 7.48
N PRO A 58 -7.08 7.78 7.18
CA PRO A 58 -8.43 7.28 7.38
C PRO A 58 -8.79 7.19 8.87
N THR A 59 -10.09 7.30 9.18
CA THR A 59 -10.65 7.23 10.54
C THR A 59 -11.52 6.02 10.79
N HIS A 60 -12.01 5.35 9.74
CA HIS A 60 -12.87 4.16 9.88
C HIS A 60 -12.81 3.25 8.64
N VAL A 61 -13.17 2.00 8.83
CA VAL A 61 -13.36 1.01 7.76
C VAL A 61 -14.56 1.43 6.90
N GLY A 62 -14.45 1.22 5.58
CA GLY A 62 -15.44 1.65 4.60
C GLY A 62 -15.25 3.09 4.09
N GLN A 63 -14.40 3.89 4.75
CA GLN A 63 -14.05 5.23 4.27
C GLN A 63 -13.34 5.16 2.92
N GLN A 64 -13.69 6.07 2.03
CA GLN A 64 -12.98 6.33 0.79
C GLN A 64 -11.98 7.48 1.01
N ILE A 65 -10.75 7.31 0.55
CA ILE A 65 -9.70 8.34 0.60
C ILE A 65 -9.18 8.61 -0.81
N SER A 66 -8.62 9.79 -1.03
CA SER A 66 -7.92 10.09 -2.29
C SER A 66 -6.44 9.74 -2.16
N VAL A 67 -5.95 8.97 -3.13
CA VAL A 67 -4.54 8.57 -3.22
C VAL A 67 -3.99 8.98 -4.58
N ASP A 68 -2.93 9.78 -4.57
CA ASP A 68 -2.19 10.18 -5.76
C ASP A 68 -0.89 9.40 -5.85
N LEU A 69 -0.70 8.60 -6.88
CA LEU A 69 0.55 7.91 -7.17
C LEU A 69 1.51 8.83 -7.91
N TYR A 70 2.77 8.85 -7.47
CA TYR A 70 3.80 9.72 -8.02
C TYR A 70 4.76 8.97 -8.94
N ASN A 71 5.23 9.67 -9.97
CA ASN A 71 6.41 9.27 -10.72
C ASN A 71 7.71 9.69 -9.99
N GLU A 72 8.86 9.38 -10.57
CA GLU A 72 10.18 9.71 -9.99
C GLU A 72 10.40 11.21 -9.77
N ASN A 73 9.78 12.04 -10.58
CA ASN A 73 9.84 13.52 -10.46
C ASN A 73 8.78 14.08 -9.49
N ARG A 74 8.07 13.22 -8.75
CA ARG A 74 6.98 13.58 -7.83
C ARG A 74 5.77 14.25 -8.51
N ASN A 75 5.62 14.10 -9.81
CA ASN A 75 4.38 14.48 -10.49
C ASN A 75 3.33 13.37 -10.31
N VAL A 76 2.07 13.77 -10.16
CA VAL A 76 0.96 12.82 -10.09
C VAL A 76 0.85 12.09 -11.43
N GLN A 77 1.02 10.78 -11.38
CA GLN A 77 0.90 9.89 -12.52
C GLN A 77 -0.50 9.28 -12.62
N PHE A 78 -1.09 8.97 -11.47
CA PHE A 78 -2.39 8.34 -11.40
C PHE A 78 -3.06 8.67 -10.06
N SER A 79 -4.35 8.99 -10.09
CA SER A 79 -5.17 9.22 -8.90
C SER A 79 -6.24 8.14 -8.76
N MET A 80 -6.45 7.67 -7.54
CA MET A 80 -7.48 6.67 -7.23
C MET A 80 -8.18 6.99 -5.91
N GLN A 81 -9.33 6.34 -5.70
CA GLN A 81 -10.12 6.47 -4.49
C GLN A 81 -10.36 5.10 -3.85
N PRO A 82 -9.33 4.53 -3.20
CA PRO A 82 -9.48 3.24 -2.53
C PRO A 82 -10.40 3.32 -1.33
N VAL A 83 -10.99 2.17 -0.98
CA VAL A 83 -11.84 1.99 0.19
C VAL A 83 -11.02 1.29 1.29
N ILE A 84 -11.07 1.82 2.50
CA ILE A 84 -10.43 1.22 3.67
C ILE A 84 -11.10 -0.09 4.02
N LYS A 85 -10.34 -1.17 4.06
CA LYS A 85 -10.82 -2.53 4.38
C LYS A 85 -10.47 -2.95 5.80
N LYS A 86 -9.36 -2.43 6.32
CA LYS A 86 -8.93 -2.66 7.69
C LYS A 86 -8.23 -1.42 8.24
N LEU A 87 -8.56 -1.10 9.48
CA LEU A 87 -7.93 -0.03 10.23
C LEU A 87 -7.92 -0.42 11.71
N ASP A 88 -6.89 -1.11 12.12
CA ASP A 88 -6.61 -1.45 13.50
C ASP A 88 -5.37 -0.70 13.98
N LYS A 89 -5.09 -0.75 15.30
CA LYS A 89 -3.80 -0.27 15.81
C LYS A 89 -2.69 -1.08 15.13
N TYR A 90 -1.80 -0.39 14.40
CA TYR A 90 -0.65 -0.95 13.67
C TYR A 90 -0.98 -1.72 12.37
N HIS A 91 -2.22 -1.60 11.86
CA HIS A 91 -2.59 -2.23 10.59
C HIS A 91 -3.52 -1.32 9.79
N LEU A 92 -3.08 -0.94 8.58
CA LEU A 92 -3.89 -0.26 7.59
C LEU A 92 -3.98 -1.12 6.32
N GLU A 93 -5.19 -1.31 5.82
CA GLU A 93 -5.45 -1.98 4.54
C GLU A 93 -6.48 -1.18 3.74
N TRP A 94 -6.22 -0.98 2.47
CA TRP A 94 -7.19 -0.44 1.52
C TRP A 94 -7.28 -1.26 0.25
N GLU A 95 -8.37 -1.14 -0.45
CA GLU A 95 -8.59 -1.78 -1.74
C GLU A 95 -8.94 -0.74 -2.80
N GLY A 96 -8.13 -0.71 -3.85
CA GLY A 96 -8.38 0.04 -5.06
C GLY A 96 -8.76 -0.88 -6.22
N LYS A 97 -9.39 -0.31 -7.25
CA LYS A 97 -9.74 -1.01 -8.48
C LYS A 97 -9.51 -0.11 -9.69
N LEU A 98 -9.09 -0.72 -10.79
CA LEU A 98 -8.96 -0.04 -12.08
C LEU A 98 -10.30 -0.17 -12.84
N TYR A 99 -11.02 0.96 -12.98
CA TYR A 99 -12.33 1.11 -13.61
C TYR A 99 -13.42 0.24 -12.99
N ILE A 100 -13.44 -1.05 -13.26
CA ILE A 100 -14.47 -1.99 -12.82
C ILE A 100 -13.87 -3.12 -11.98
N ASN A 101 -14.67 -3.63 -11.06
CA ASN A 101 -14.28 -4.76 -10.23
C ASN A 101 -13.98 -6.01 -11.07
N GLY A 102 -12.92 -6.74 -10.74
CA GLY A 102 -12.50 -7.95 -11.45
C GLY A 102 -11.59 -7.71 -12.65
N LEU A 103 -11.42 -6.48 -13.12
CA LEU A 103 -10.47 -6.16 -14.19
C LEU A 103 -9.03 -6.14 -13.66
N PHE A 104 -8.78 -5.31 -12.66
CA PHE A 104 -7.53 -5.24 -11.91
C PHE A 104 -7.79 -4.56 -10.58
N ASN A 105 -7.72 -5.32 -9.51
CA ASN A 105 -7.89 -4.84 -8.14
C ASN A 105 -6.57 -4.99 -7.40
N GLY A 106 -6.27 -4.03 -6.53
CA GLY A 106 -5.12 -4.05 -5.64
C GLY A 106 -5.58 -3.87 -4.19
N LYS A 107 -5.16 -4.75 -3.30
CA LYS A 107 -5.36 -4.67 -1.86
C LYS A 107 -4.04 -4.42 -1.17
N HIS A 108 -3.80 -3.16 -0.81
CA HIS A 108 -2.56 -2.69 -0.22
C HIS A 108 -2.62 -2.74 1.30
N GLN A 109 -1.54 -3.21 1.92
CA GLN A 109 -1.45 -3.44 3.36
C GLN A 109 -0.17 -2.83 3.93
N PHE A 110 -0.30 -2.22 5.11
CA PHE A 110 0.79 -1.82 5.99
C PHE A 110 0.57 -2.48 7.33
N ILE A 111 1.50 -3.36 7.73
CA ILE A 111 1.41 -4.12 8.97
C ILE A 111 2.68 -3.85 9.77
N PHE A 112 2.50 -3.30 10.97
CA PHE A 112 3.58 -3.03 11.91
C PHE A 112 3.51 -4.06 13.02
N THR A 113 4.64 -4.71 13.30
CA THR A 113 4.76 -5.72 14.33
C THR A 113 5.90 -5.38 15.26
N LYS A 114 5.64 -5.36 16.56
CA LYS A 114 6.67 -5.20 17.58
C LYS A 114 7.58 -6.42 17.57
N ILE A 115 8.90 -6.20 17.41
CA ILE A 115 9.92 -7.24 17.60
C ILE A 115 10.38 -7.24 19.06
N ASP A 116 10.76 -6.05 19.56
CA ASP A 116 11.11 -5.79 20.96
C ASP A 116 10.69 -4.36 21.34
N ASP A 117 11.11 -3.86 22.50
CA ASP A 117 10.70 -2.54 22.99
C ASP A 117 11.19 -1.38 22.13
N ASN A 118 12.28 -1.55 21.38
CA ASN A 118 12.91 -0.52 20.56
C ASN A 118 12.95 -0.86 19.08
N THR A 119 12.28 -1.94 18.67
CA THR A 119 12.40 -2.44 17.29
C THR A 119 11.04 -2.85 16.73
N THR A 120 10.72 -2.35 15.53
CA THR A 120 9.48 -2.61 14.83
C THR A 120 9.75 -3.18 13.45
N GLN A 121 9.02 -4.22 13.04
CA GLN A 121 8.97 -4.67 11.65
C GLN A 121 7.80 -4.00 10.93
N LEU A 122 8.07 -3.39 9.78
CA LEU A 122 7.05 -3.01 8.79
C LEU A 122 7.02 -4.05 7.69
N VAL A 123 5.83 -4.59 7.43
CA VAL A 123 5.49 -5.35 6.23
C VAL A 123 4.60 -4.49 5.37
N GLN A 124 5.04 -4.18 4.16
CA GLN A 124 4.23 -3.56 3.12
C GLN A 124 3.95 -4.60 2.05
N ALA A 125 2.68 -4.83 1.77
CA ALA A 125 2.26 -5.85 0.81
C ALA A 125 1.09 -5.37 -0.05
N GLU A 126 0.97 -5.97 -1.23
CA GLU A 126 -0.20 -5.76 -2.09
C GLU A 126 -0.59 -7.07 -2.79
N ASP A 127 -1.88 -7.37 -2.67
CA ASP A 127 -2.52 -8.51 -3.33
C ASP A 127 -3.27 -8.00 -4.56
N PHE A 128 -2.79 -8.38 -5.74
CA PHE A 128 -3.43 -8.07 -7.02
C PHE A 128 -4.30 -9.23 -7.48
N ASN A 129 -5.50 -8.93 -7.95
CA ASN A 129 -6.38 -9.91 -8.57
C ASN A 129 -7.13 -9.31 -9.75
N GLY A 130 -7.53 -10.17 -10.69
CA GLY A 130 -8.29 -9.79 -11.86
C GLY A 130 -7.70 -10.21 -13.19
N LEU A 131 -8.47 -9.97 -14.24
CA LEU A 131 -8.17 -10.40 -15.61
C LEU A 131 -6.86 -9.83 -16.16
N LEU A 132 -6.50 -8.60 -15.80
CA LEU A 132 -5.31 -7.94 -16.30
C LEU A 132 -4.03 -8.25 -15.52
N VAL A 133 -4.10 -9.03 -14.42
CA VAL A 133 -2.92 -9.35 -13.60
C VAL A 133 -1.78 -9.95 -14.42
N PRO A 134 -1.98 -10.92 -15.33
CA PRO A 134 -0.88 -11.45 -16.14
C PRO A 134 -0.22 -10.40 -17.04
N ILE A 135 -1.02 -9.52 -17.63
CA ILE A 135 -0.57 -8.47 -18.56
C ILE A 135 0.19 -7.39 -17.78
N LEU A 136 -0.38 -6.94 -16.64
CA LEU A 136 0.17 -5.85 -15.86
C LEU A 136 1.31 -6.30 -14.91
N ASN A 137 1.56 -7.61 -14.79
CA ASN A 137 2.60 -8.11 -13.90
C ASN A 137 3.97 -7.48 -14.19
N TYR A 138 4.34 -7.34 -15.45
CA TYR A 138 5.65 -6.82 -15.84
C TYR A 138 5.73 -5.29 -15.75
N PHE A 139 4.67 -4.60 -16.17
CA PHE A 139 4.68 -3.14 -16.32
C PHE A 139 4.23 -2.39 -15.06
N VAL A 140 3.46 -3.05 -14.18
CA VAL A 140 2.90 -2.42 -12.97
C VAL A 140 3.37 -3.15 -11.71
N ILE A 141 3.13 -4.47 -11.61
CA ILE A 141 3.30 -5.18 -10.33
C ILE A 141 4.78 -5.26 -9.92
N GLN A 142 5.68 -5.61 -10.84
CA GLN A 142 7.12 -5.70 -10.52
C GLN A 142 7.73 -4.34 -10.16
N PRO A 143 7.49 -3.25 -10.92
CA PRO A 143 7.93 -1.91 -10.52
C PRO A 143 7.36 -1.47 -9.16
N THR A 144 6.11 -1.85 -8.83
CA THR A 144 5.50 -1.52 -7.54
C THR A 144 6.29 -2.13 -6.38
N LYS A 145 6.79 -3.36 -6.49
CA LYS A 145 7.64 -3.97 -5.45
C LYS A 145 8.91 -3.18 -5.21
N PHE A 146 9.57 -2.74 -6.27
CA PHE A 146 10.76 -1.90 -6.16
C PHE A 146 10.47 -0.56 -5.48
N ASN A 147 9.33 0.05 -5.82
CA ASN A 147 8.89 1.30 -5.21
C ASN A 147 8.55 1.13 -3.71
N PHE A 148 8.00 -0.03 -3.30
CA PHE A 148 7.78 -0.35 -1.90
C PHE A 148 9.09 -0.41 -1.11
N ASP A 149 10.10 -1.08 -1.64
CA ASP A 149 11.42 -1.15 -1.00
C ASP A 149 12.02 0.26 -0.82
N ARG A 150 11.90 1.10 -1.84
CA ARG A 150 12.41 2.47 -1.82
C ARG A 150 11.68 3.34 -0.80
N MET A 151 10.35 3.26 -0.76
CA MET A 151 9.53 3.96 0.21
C MET A 151 9.83 3.49 1.65
N ASN A 152 9.92 2.18 1.87
CA ASN A 152 10.20 1.61 3.20
C ASN A 152 11.58 2.04 3.72
N LYS A 153 12.60 2.08 2.87
CA LYS A 153 13.94 2.60 3.23
C LYS A 153 13.89 4.08 3.61
N SER A 154 13.15 4.88 2.84
CA SER A 154 12.96 6.31 3.13
C SER A 154 12.20 6.52 4.44
N PHE A 155 11.14 5.75 4.68
CA PHE A 155 10.36 5.78 5.91
C PHE A 155 11.20 5.38 7.12
N LYS A 156 11.96 4.27 7.03
CA LYS A 156 12.90 3.83 8.09
C LYS A 156 13.86 4.96 8.44
N LYS A 157 14.58 5.49 7.44
CA LYS A 157 15.54 6.58 7.67
C LYS A 157 14.88 7.77 8.36
N TYR A 158 13.76 8.25 7.82
CA TYR A 158 13.05 9.38 8.40
C TYR A 158 12.62 9.13 9.84
N THR A 159 12.07 7.95 10.13
CA THR A 159 11.55 7.59 11.46
C THR A 159 12.66 7.44 12.49
N GLU A 160 13.82 6.88 12.10
CA GLU A 160 14.98 6.72 12.98
C GLU A 160 15.69 8.05 13.25
N ASP A 161 15.65 9.00 12.31
CA ASP A 161 16.20 10.36 12.47
C ASP A 161 15.29 11.27 13.32
N GLN A 162 14.02 10.92 13.55
CA GLN A 162 13.10 11.68 14.39
C GLN A 162 13.28 11.31 15.87
N THR A 163 13.61 12.28 16.69
CA THR A 163 13.53 12.12 18.15
C THR A 163 12.09 12.17 18.62
N LEU A 164 11.76 11.44 19.71
CA LEU A 164 10.42 11.34 20.31
C LEU A 164 9.75 12.69 20.67
N ASN A 165 10.51 13.79 20.64
CA ASN A 165 10.07 15.12 21.06
C ASN A 165 9.64 16.04 19.90
N ASN A 166 9.50 15.56 18.68
CA ASN A 166 9.07 16.40 17.57
C ASN A 166 7.54 16.61 17.60
N ASP A 167 7.11 17.71 18.21
CA ASP A 167 5.72 18.17 18.38
C ASP A 167 4.92 18.37 17.08
N ASN A 168 5.53 18.14 15.92
CA ASN A 168 4.93 18.39 14.60
C ASN A 168 3.91 17.35 14.15
N CYS A 169 3.68 16.30 14.95
CA CYS A 169 2.76 15.20 14.62
C CYS A 169 1.69 14.99 15.71
N LYS A 170 1.19 16.07 16.32
CA LYS A 170 -0.01 15.97 17.17
C LYS A 170 -1.21 15.58 16.29
N VAL A 171 -1.59 14.31 16.33
CA VAL A 171 -2.89 13.88 15.77
C VAL A 171 -3.97 14.50 16.66
N PRO A 172 -4.94 15.24 16.13
CA PRO A 172 -6.10 15.67 16.90
C PRO A 172 -6.78 14.44 17.51
N ARG A 173 -7.11 14.51 18.78
CA ARG A 173 -7.90 13.49 19.49
C ARG A 173 -9.30 13.41 18.95
#